data_d0c5316c1f18ca0e470d383cf944bfb1
#
_entry.id   d0c5316c1f18ca0e470d383cf944bfb1
#
_cell.length_a   1.000
_cell.length_b   1.000
_cell.length_c   1.000
_cell.angle_alpha   90.00
_cell.angle_beta   90.00
_cell.angle_gamma   90.00
#
_symmetry.space_group_name_H-M   'P 1'
#
loop_
_entity.id
_entity.type
_entity.pdbx_description
1 polymer ?
#
loop_
_entity_poly.entity_id
_entity_poly.type
_entity_poly.pdbx_seq_one_letter_code
_entity_poly.pdbx_strand_id
1 'polypeptide(L)'
;MLAVASLPTIEVLRRHILETLCSHDRLDPQQAVVHEGVIRRSGRPCGLFLQVSGPRMVKSYAVWAGEECRILYYDSNGLRFAETRLSESPDSALLTA
;
A
#
# COMPACT_ATOMS: atom_id res chain seq x y z
N MET A 1 -6.01 -12.26 6.19
CA MET A 1 -4.79 -12.59 6.97
C MET A 1 -4.22 -11.34 7.62
N LEU A 2 -3.84 -11.44 8.88
CA LEU A 2 -3.23 -10.32 9.62
C LEU A 2 -1.74 -10.61 9.82
N ALA A 3 -0.91 -9.62 9.52
CA ALA A 3 0.53 -9.67 9.74
C ALA A 3 0.97 -8.44 10.53
N VAL A 4 2.15 -8.50 11.13
CA VAL A 4 2.78 -7.37 11.81
C VAL A 4 4.14 -7.14 11.18
N ALA A 5 4.45 -5.88 10.87
CA ALA A 5 5.71 -5.50 10.24
C ALA A 5 6.23 -4.19 10.81
N SER A 6 7.54 -4.00 10.73
CA SER A 6 8.19 -2.74 11.05
C SER A 6 8.61 -2.08 9.74
N LEU A 7 7.99 -0.95 9.40
CA LEU A 7 8.24 -0.23 8.15
C LEU A 7 8.49 1.24 8.49
N PRO A 8 9.70 1.57 8.96
CA PRO A 8 9.96 2.90 9.54
C PRO A 8 10.10 4.03 8.53
N THR A 9 10.29 3.73 7.25
CA THR A 9 10.45 4.76 6.22
C THR A 9 9.41 4.59 5.11
N ILE A 10 9.12 5.69 4.40
CA ILE A 10 8.20 5.66 3.26
C ILE A 10 8.71 4.71 2.17
N GLU A 11 10.01 4.69 1.93
CA GLU A 11 10.61 3.83 0.91
C GLU A 11 10.42 2.35 1.23
N VAL A 12 10.66 1.96 2.49
CA VAL A 12 10.46 0.58 2.94
C VAL A 12 8.99 0.22 2.90
N LEU A 13 8.11 1.16 3.27
CA LEU A 13 6.66 0.98 3.19
C LEU A 13 6.21 0.70 1.76
N ARG A 14 6.65 1.53 0.81
CA ARG A 14 6.29 1.36 -0.60
C ARG A 14 6.74 0.02 -1.15
N ARG A 15 7.97 -0.37 -0.83
CA ARG A 15 8.52 -1.65 -1.28
C ARG A 15 7.69 -2.82 -0.73
N HIS A 16 7.37 -2.77 0.54
CA HIS A 16 6.58 -3.82 1.18
C HIS A 16 5.20 -3.96 0.54
N ILE A 17 4.53 -2.82 0.31
CA ILE A 17 3.21 -2.82 -0.35
C ILE A 17 3.30 -3.39 -1.76
N LEU A 18 4.28 -2.92 -2.53
CA LEU A 18 4.46 -3.37 -3.91
C LEU A 18 4.71 -4.87 -3.98
N GLU A 19 5.60 -5.39 -3.14
CA GLU A 19 5.89 -6.81 -3.11
C GLU A 19 4.67 -7.64 -2.71
N THR A 20 3.90 -7.15 -1.74
CA THR A 20 2.69 -7.86 -1.28
C THR A 20 1.62 -7.92 -2.37
N LEU A 21 1.36 -6.79 -3.02
CA LEU A 21 0.37 -6.75 -4.10
C LEU A 21 0.79 -7.59 -5.30
N CYS A 22 2.04 -7.48 -5.71
CA CYS A 22 2.55 -8.25 -6.84
C CYS A 22 2.59 -9.74 -6.54
N SER A 23 2.92 -10.12 -5.32
CA SER A 23 2.89 -11.52 -4.91
C SER A 23 1.46 -12.09 -4.97
N HIS A 24 0.47 -11.30 -4.52
CA HIS A 24 -0.92 -11.73 -4.56
C HIS A 24 -1.42 -11.93 -6.00
N ASP A 25 -1.07 -11.02 -6.89
CA ASP A 25 -1.50 -11.05 -8.29
C ASP A 25 -0.56 -11.85 -9.18
N ARG A 26 0.51 -12.39 -8.63
CA ARG A 26 1.55 -13.10 -9.38
C ARG A 26 2.15 -12.25 -10.49
N LEU A 27 2.43 -10.99 -10.18
CA LEU A 27 3.06 -10.05 -11.08
C LEU A 27 4.54 -9.89 -10.76
N ASP A 28 5.34 -9.65 -11.80
CA ASP A 28 6.72 -9.26 -11.63
C ASP A 28 6.73 -7.79 -11.22
N PRO A 29 7.28 -7.43 -10.04
CA PRO A 29 7.32 -6.03 -9.60
C PRO A 29 8.01 -5.09 -10.59
N GLN A 30 8.94 -5.59 -11.38
CA GLN A 30 9.65 -4.78 -12.37
C GLN A 30 8.80 -4.49 -13.61
N GLN A 31 7.76 -5.27 -13.85
CA GLN A 31 6.89 -5.12 -15.02
C GLN A 31 5.51 -4.59 -14.66
N ALA A 32 5.17 -4.54 -13.40
CA ALA A 32 3.88 -4.03 -12.96
C ALA A 32 3.80 -2.53 -13.17
N VAL A 33 2.63 -2.05 -13.60
CA VAL A 33 2.35 -0.62 -13.65
C VAL A 33 1.86 -0.20 -12.27
N VAL A 34 2.48 0.81 -11.70
CA VAL A 34 2.18 1.28 -10.35
C VAL A 34 1.56 2.67 -10.41
N HIS A 35 0.41 2.82 -9.76
CA HIS A 35 -0.24 4.10 -9.55
C HIS A 35 -0.24 4.41 -8.06
N GLU A 36 0.13 5.64 -7.72
CA GLU A 36 0.26 6.03 -6.33
C GLU A 36 -0.42 7.38 -6.12
N GLY A 37 -1.05 7.54 -4.96
CA GLY A 37 -1.66 8.81 -4.59
C GLY A 37 -1.56 9.03 -3.10
N VAL A 38 -1.40 10.29 -2.71
CA VAL A 38 -1.39 10.68 -1.30
C VAL A 38 -2.82 10.88 -0.85
N ILE A 39 -3.17 10.25 0.28
CA ILE A 39 -4.47 10.43 0.90
C ILE A 39 -4.37 11.60 1.85
N ARG A 40 -5.32 12.54 1.75
CA ARG A 40 -5.33 13.75 2.58
C ARG A 40 -6.61 13.85 3.39
N ARG A 41 -6.47 14.40 4.59
CA ARG A 41 -7.61 14.78 5.42
C ARG A 41 -7.39 16.22 5.85
N SER A 42 -8.36 17.09 5.57
CA SER A 42 -8.26 18.52 5.89
C SER A 42 -6.97 19.16 5.33
N GLY A 43 -6.58 18.77 4.12
CA GLY A 43 -5.39 19.28 3.45
C GLY A 43 -4.07 18.71 3.92
N ARG A 44 -4.08 17.80 4.90
CA ARG A 44 -2.85 17.20 5.44
C ARG A 44 -2.69 15.77 4.94
N PRO A 45 -1.46 15.36 4.54
CA PRO A 45 -1.23 13.97 4.19
C PRO A 45 -1.51 13.06 5.39
N CYS A 46 -2.32 12.03 5.19
CA CYS A 46 -2.64 11.08 6.26
C CYS A 46 -2.42 9.63 5.84
N GLY A 47 -2.10 9.37 4.58
CA GLY A 47 -1.87 8.02 4.12
C GLY A 47 -1.46 7.96 2.67
N LEU A 48 -1.38 6.74 2.16
CA LEU A 48 -0.93 6.47 0.80
C LEU A 48 -1.83 5.42 0.17
N PHE A 49 -2.22 5.69 -1.07
CA PHE A 49 -2.91 4.73 -1.93
C PHE A 49 -1.90 4.22 -2.95
N LEU A 50 -1.83 2.92 -3.16
CA LEU A 50 -0.92 2.32 -4.13
C LEU A 50 -1.64 1.18 -4.85
N GLN A 51 -1.67 1.25 -6.18
CA GLN A 51 -2.33 0.26 -7.02
C GLN A 51 -1.34 -0.32 -8.01
N VAL A 52 -1.38 -1.64 -8.19
CA VAL A 52 -0.62 -2.31 -9.23
C VAL A 52 -1.58 -2.84 -10.28
N SER A 53 -1.15 -2.83 -11.54
CA SER A 53 -1.91 -3.44 -12.61
C SER A 53 -1.01 -4.29 -13.49
N GLY A 54 -1.55 -5.35 -13.99
CA GLY A 54 -0.86 -6.32 -14.85
C GLY A 54 -1.61 -6.59 -16.14
N PRO A 55 -1.09 -7.50 -16.95
CA PRO A 55 -1.59 -7.71 -18.32
C PRO A 55 -3.00 -8.28 -18.41
N ARG A 56 -3.56 -8.80 -17.32
CA ARG A 56 -4.91 -9.40 -17.35
C ARG A 56 -5.98 -8.47 -16.81
N MET A 57 -5.75 -7.16 -16.85
CA MET A 57 -6.67 -6.18 -16.27
C MET A 57 -6.85 -6.36 -14.76
N VAL A 58 -5.93 -7.05 -14.11
CA VAL A 58 -5.95 -7.22 -12.66
C VAL A 58 -5.39 -5.96 -12.01
N LYS A 59 -6.13 -5.40 -11.05
CA LYS A 59 -5.79 -4.15 -10.37
C LYS A 59 -6.01 -4.29 -8.88
N SER A 60 -5.02 -4.82 -8.18
CA SER A 60 -5.06 -4.85 -6.72
C SER A 60 -4.50 -3.55 -6.16
N TYR A 61 -4.97 -3.17 -4.98
CA TYR A 61 -4.52 -1.92 -4.38
C TYR A 61 -4.41 -2.05 -2.87
N ALA A 62 -3.68 -1.11 -2.29
CA ALA A 62 -3.49 -1.02 -0.86
C ALA A 62 -3.70 0.40 -0.38
N VAL A 63 -4.16 0.52 0.86
CA VAL A 63 -4.32 1.80 1.55
C VAL A 63 -3.51 1.74 2.84
N TRP A 64 -2.53 2.62 2.97
CA TRP A 64 -1.83 2.83 4.23
C TRP A 64 -2.53 3.95 4.97
N ALA A 65 -3.08 3.60 6.14
CA ALA A 65 -3.70 4.58 7.04
C ALA A 65 -2.66 4.96 8.09
N GLY A 66 -2.00 6.11 7.89
CA GLY A 66 -0.88 6.51 8.72
C GLY A 66 -1.23 6.67 10.19
N GLU A 67 -2.41 7.24 10.49
CA GLU A 67 -2.85 7.42 11.87
C GLU A 67 -3.21 6.12 12.57
N GLU A 68 -3.60 5.11 11.81
CA GLU A 68 -3.99 3.81 12.36
C GLU A 68 -2.85 2.81 12.35
N CYS A 69 -1.70 3.17 11.80
CA CYS A 69 -0.51 2.32 11.70
C CYS A 69 -0.83 0.95 11.10
N ARG A 70 -1.55 0.95 9.97
CA ARG A 70 -1.89 -0.29 9.28
C ARG A 70 -2.03 -0.09 7.78
N ILE A 71 -1.87 -1.19 7.07
CA ILE A 71 -2.06 -1.26 5.63
C ILE A 71 -3.19 -2.23 5.35
N LEU A 72 -4.15 -1.81 4.53
CA LEU A 72 -5.27 -2.65 4.08
C LEU A 72 -5.06 -2.98 2.61
N TYR A 73 -5.18 -4.27 2.27
CA TYR A 73 -4.97 -4.76 0.91
C TYR A 73 -6.27 -5.24 0.30
N TYR A 74 -6.53 -4.85 -0.93
CA TYR A 74 -7.77 -5.16 -1.65
C TYR A 74 -7.46 -5.79 -3.00
N ASP A 75 -8.25 -6.79 -3.39
CA ASP A 75 -8.12 -7.41 -4.70
C ASP A 75 -8.83 -6.57 -5.78
N SER A 76 -8.79 -7.05 -7.03
CA SER A 76 -9.37 -6.32 -8.16
C SER A 76 -10.90 -6.21 -8.09
N ASN A 77 -11.56 -6.99 -7.24
CA ASN A 77 -12.99 -6.89 -7.00
C ASN A 77 -13.34 -5.96 -5.83
N GLY A 78 -12.32 -5.35 -5.22
CA GLY A 78 -12.53 -4.47 -4.07
C GLY A 78 -12.71 -5.21 -2.74
N LEU A 79 -12.44 -6.51 -2.71
CA LEU A 79 -12.52 -7.30 -1.48
C LEU A 79 -11.19 -7.27 -0.74
N ARG A 80 -11.24 -7.02 0.56
CA ARG A 80 -10.03 -7.01 1.37
C ARG A 80 -9.51 -8.44 1.56
N PHE A 81 -8.25 -8.68 1.20
CA PHE A 81 -7.65 -10.01 1.33
C PHE A 81 -6.56 -10.08 2.40
N ALA A 82 -6.05 -8.95 2.86
CA ALA A 82 -5.01 -8.94 3.88
C ALA A 82 -4.96 -7.60 4.61
N GLU A 83 -4.34 -7.62 5.78
CA GLU A 83 -4.04 -6.43 6.58
C GLU A 83 -2.67 -6.61 7.21
N THR A 84 -1.88 -5.54 7.22
CA THR A 84 -0.60 -5.52 7.95
C THR A 84 -0.66 -4.42 9.00
N ARG A 85 -0.47 -4.78 10.25
CA ARG A 85 -0.29 -3.81 11.34
C ARG A 85 1.16 -3.44 11.44
N LEU A 86 1.44 -2.17 11.71
CA LEU A 86 2.80 -1.65 11.76
C LEU A 86 3.23 -1.42 13.18
N SER A 87 4.29 -2.13 13.60
CA SER A 87 4.95 -1.85 14.89
C SER A 87 5.75 -0.56 14.81
N GLU A 88 6.29 -0.25 13.62
CA GLU A 88 6.85 1.05 13.29
C GLU A 88 6.23 1.50 11.97
N SER A 89 5.80 2.76 11.89
CA SER A 89 5.16 3.32 10.70
C SER A 89 5.82 4.66 10.39
N PRO A 90 5.99 5.00 9.11
CA PRO A 90 6.53 6.31 8.77
C PRO A 90 5.59 7.43 9.22
N ASP A 91 6.14 8.62 9.37
CA ASP A 91 5.33 9.82 9.60
C ASP A 91 4.67 10.22 8.29
N SER A 92 3.34 10.24 8.25
CA SER A 92 2.61 10.62 7.04
C SER A 92 2.85 12.06 6.62
N ALA A 93 3.29 12.93 7.55
CA ALA A 93 3.66 14.30 7.22
C ALA A 93 4.87 14.39 6.26
N LEU A 94 5.64 13.30 6.12
CA LEU A 94 6.75 13.24 5.18
C LEU A 94 6.31 13.03 3.73
N LEU A 95 5.05 12.72 3.50
CA LEU A 95 4.52 12.58 2.16
C LEU A 95 4.36 13.95 1.52
N THR A 96 4.91 14.10 0.33
CA THR A 96 4.73 15.32 -0.47
C THR A 96 3.85 15.00 -1.67
N ALA A 97 2.94 15.86 -1.92
CA ALA A 97 2.02 15.67 -3.07
C ALA A 97 2.68 16.11 -4.36
#